data_b9728acb5aaa2ed19a8177c94acc3447
#
_entry.id   b9728acb5aaa2ed19a8177c94acc3447
#
_cell.length_a   1.000
_cell.length_b   1.000
_cell.length_c   1.000
_cell.angle_alpha   90.00
_cell.angle_beta   90.00
_cell.angle_gamma   90.00
#
_symmetry.space_group_name_H-M   'P 1'
#
loop_
_entity.id
_entity.type
_entity.pdbx_description
1 polymer ?
#
loop_
_entity_poly.entity_id
_entity_poly.type
_entity_poly.pdbx_seq_one_letter_code
_entity_poly.pdbx_strand_id
1 'polypeptide(L)'
;MQRIILFISIMSIIFSESGHNHNHSHENEFGIAIGVVPGHDDEGDNIGLHLHYVKGIGEHNDFGIGISIETIFDEHKHNSVSILGTYHFENGFTIAYAPGMLFEEHDGETEREFTQHFELYYEFELEHFHVGPQIDIGFDDNETHYMLGLHFGVDF
;
A
#
# COMPACT_ATOMS: atom_id res chain seq x y z
N MET A 1 7.37 18.48 14.97
CA MET A 1 8.17 19.13 13.91
C MET A 1 9.52 18.44 13.64
N GLN A 2 10.29 18.06 14.65
CA GLN A 2 11.63 17.44 14.47
C GLN A 2 11.60 16.06 13.75
N ARG A 3 10.55 15.26 13.94
CA ARG A 3 10.37 13.93 13.30
C ARG A 3 10.04 14.04 11.81
N ILE A 4 9.28 15.06 11.41
CA ILE A 4 8.92 15.33 10.00
C ILE A 4 10.16 15.79 9.22
N ILE A 5 11.03 16.59 9.82
CA ILE A 5 12.26 17.08 9.19
C ILE A 5 13.23 15.92 8.93
N LEU A 6 13.30 14.94 9.84
CA LEU A 6 14.15 13.75 9.65
C LEU A 6 13.64 12.90 8.48
N PHE A 7 12.32 12.72 8.33
CA PHE A 7 11.70 11.96 7.25
C PHE A 7 11.96 12.61 5.87
N ILE A 8 11.80 13.94 5.78
CA ILE A 8 12.07 14.71 4.57
C ILE A 8 13.57 14.65 4.20
N SER A 9 14.47 14.65 5.19
CA SER A 9 15.92 14.56 4.95
C SER A 9 16.34 13.17 4.47
N ILE A 10 15.70 12.11 4.93
CA ILE A 10 15.94 10.74 4.45
C ILE A 10 15.43 10.60 3.01
N MET A 11 14.23 11.12 2.69
CA MET A 11 13.69 11.13 1.34
C MET A 11 14.59 11.88 0.34
N SER A 12 15.17 13.01 0.73
CA SER A 12 16.05 13.79 -0.16
C SER A 12 17.39 13.11 -0.48
N ILE A 13 17.88 12.22 0.38
CA ILE A 13 19.09 11.42 0.11
C ILE A 13 18.78 10.31 -0.89
N ILE A 14 17.58 9.74 -0.84
CA ILE A 14 17.14 8.64 -1.70
C ILE A 14 16.94 9.10 -3.15
N PHE A 15 16.45 10.32 -3.39
CA PHE A 15 16.23 10.88 -4.73
C PHE A 15 17.50 11.32 -5.46
N SER A 16 18.69 11.23 -4.83
CA SER A 16 19.95 11.73 -5.42
C SER A 16 20.67 10.73 -6.35
N GLU A 17 20.20 9.48 -6.50
CA GLU A 17 20.99 8.43 -7.16
C GLU A 17 20.17 7.56 -8.12
N SER A 18 19.26 8.12 -8.90
CA SER A 18 18.47 7.34 -9.85
C SER A 18 18.87 7.60 -11.30
N GLY A 19 19.79 6.79 -11.78
CA GLY A 19 20.18 6.62 -13.17
C GLY A 19 20.10 5.17 -13.62
N HIS A 20 19.16 4.37 -13.12
CA HIS A 20 18.95 3.00 -13.58
C HIS A 20 17.77 2.95 -14.55
N ASN A 21 18.02 2.36 -15.73
CA ASN A 21 16.97 1.95 -16.64
C ASN A 21 16.18 0.81 -15.95
N HIS A 22 15.06 1.15 -15.38
CA HIS A 22 14.10 0.17 -14.86
C HIS A 22 13.42 -0.50 -16.05
N ASN A 23 13.78 -1.72 -16.35
CA ASN A 23 13.10 -2.54 -17.34
C ASN A 23 12.20 -3.48 -16.56
N HIS A 24 11.09 -2.94 -16.04
CA HIS A 24 10.12 -3.69 -15.26
C HIS A 24 9.39 -4.68 -16.18
N SER A 25 9.53 -5.94 -15.91
CA SER A 25 8.67 -6.97 -16.48
C SER A 25 8.18 -7.89 -15.37
N HIS A 26 7.42 -7.29 -14.44
CA HIS A 26 6.75 -8.05 -13.38
C HIS A 26 5.57 -8.81 -13.97
N GLU A 27 5.78 -10.08 -14.32
CA GLU A 27 4.66 -10.89 -14.79
C GLU A 27 3.70 -11.19 -13.63
N ASN A 28 4.25 -11.47 -12.47
CA ASN A 28 3.50 -11.67 -11.24
C ASN A 28 4.26 -11.06 -10.07
N GLU A 29 3.55 -10.44 -9.14
CA GLU A 29 4.07 -9.86 -7.92
C GLU A 29 3.29 -10.37 -6.72
N PHE A 30 4.00 -10.69 -5.64
CA PHE A 30 3.43 -10.84 -4.31
C PHE A 30 4.03 -9.76 -3.41
N GLY A 31 3.16 -8.89 -2.90
CA GLY A 31 3.58 -7.76 -2.08
C GLY A 31 3.01 -7.80 -0.66
N ILE A 32 3.77 -7.19 0.25
CA ILE A 32 3.40 -6.95 1.63
C ILE A 32 3.76 -5.52 2.00
N ALA A 33 2.83 -4.77 2.58
CA ALA A 33 3.14 -3.50 3.21
C ALA A 33 2.82 -3.54 4.70
N ILE A 34 3.65 -2.87 5.49
CA ILE A 34 3.44 -2.66 6.91
C ILE A 34 3.61 -1.18 7.22
N GLY A 35 2.68 -0.61 7.95
CA GLY A 35 2.68 0.83 8.20
C GLY A 35 1.99 1.21 9.49
N VAL A 36 2.02 2.52 9.74
CA VAL A 36 1.33 3.16 10.85
C VAL A 36 0.07 3.82 10.30
N VAL A 37 -1.04 3.53 10.94
CA VAL A 37 -2.35 4.15 10.73
C VAL A 37 -2.61 5.06 11.91
N PRO A 38 -2.59 6.40 11.75
CA PRO A 38 -2.91 7.32 12.83
C PRO A 38 -4.32 7.09 13.35
N GLY A 39 -4.47 6.96 14.65
CA GLY A 39 -5.78 6.84 15.29
C GLY A 39 -6.57 8.15 15.22
N HIS A 40 -7.89 8.04 15.31
CA HIS A 40 -8.78 9.20 15.38
C HIS A 40 -8.90 9.70 16.82
N ASP A 41 -9.03 11.02 16.98
CA ASP A 41 -9.20 11.72 18.26
C ASP A 41 -8.11 11.42 19.32
N ASP A 42 -8.45 10.77 20.42
CA ASP A 42 -7.54 10.44 21.53
C ASP A 42 -7.01 9.00 21.45
N GLU A 43 -7.29 8.27 20.36
CA GLU A 43 -6.76 6.93 20.14
C GLU A 43 -5.30 6.99 19.69
N GLY A 44 -4.54 5.98 20.07
CA GLY A 44 -3.13 5.88 19.68
C GLY A 44 -2.99 5.43 18.22
N ASP A 45 -1.76 5.54 17.69
CA ASP A 45 -1.45 5.02 16.36
C ASP A 45 -1.60 3.50 16.32
N ASN A 46 -2.20 2.98 15.25
CA ASN A 46 -2.40 1.57 14.98
C ASN A 46 -1.37 1.05 13.97
N ILE A 47 -1.26 -0.26 13.82
CA ILE A 47 -0.43 -0.90 12.80
C ILE A 47 -1.37 -1.43 11.71
N GLY A 48 -1.07 -1.09 10.46
CA GLY A 48 -1.69 -1.67 9.28
C GLY A 48 -0.78 -2.70 8.62
N LEU A 49 -1.39 -3.77 8.13
CA LEU A 49 -0.77 -4.80 7.31
C LEU A 49 -1.58 -4.97 6.03
N HIS A 50 -0.93 -4.78 4.89
CA HIS A 50 -1.52 -4.98 3.57
C HIS A 50 -0.77 -6.09 2.84
N LEU A 51 -1.50 -7.06 2.29
CA LEU A 51 -0.98 -8.15 1.47
C LEU A 51 -1.65 -8.09 0.11
N HIS A 52 -0.89 -8.27 -0.97
CA HIS A 52 -1.48 -8.35 -2.29
C HIS A 52 -0.77 -9.34 -3.21
N TYR A 53 -1.51 -9.77 -4.21
CA TYR A 53 -1.02 -10.45 -5.39
C TYR A 53 -1.49 -9.69 -6.62
N VAL A 54 -0.55 -9.39 -7.52
CA VAL A 54 -0.81 -8.68 -8.78
C VAL A 54 -0.27 -9.52 -9.94
N LYS A 55 -1.02 -9.53 -11.04
CA LYS A 55 -0.59 -10.06 -12.32
C LYS A 55 -0.46 -8.92 -13.32
N GLY A 56 0.71 -8.77 -13.91
CA GLY A 56 1.00 -7.82 -14.98
C GLY A 56 0.19 -8.07 -16.23
N ILE A 57 -0.22 -7.00 -16.90
CA ILE A 57 -1.03 -7.01 -18.11
C ILE A 57 -0.38 -6.11 -19.16
N GLY A 58 -0.39 -6.57 -20.42
CA GLY A 58 0.18 -5.86 -21.56
C GLY A 58 1.58 -6.35 -21.93
N GLU A 59 2.17 -5.74 -22.94
CA GLU A 59 3.49 -6.16 -23.46
C GLU A 59 4.65 -5.76 -22.52
N HIS A 60 4.43 -4.73 -21.70
CA HIS A 60 5.44 -4.19 -20.78
C HIS A 60 5.06 -4.38 -19.31
N ASN A 61 3.89 -4.98 -19.03
CA ASN A 61 3.34 -5.16 -17.68
C ASN A 61 3.17 -3.85 -16.88
N ASP A 62 2.99 -2.72 -17.59
CA ASP A 62 2.77 -1.42 -16.95
C ASP A 62 1.47 -1.37 -16.12
N PHE A 63 0.50 -2.19 -16.52
CA PHE A 63 -0.75 -2.37 -15.78
C PHE A 63 -0.76 -3.71 -15.05
N GLY A 64 -1.36 -3.73 -13.87
CA GLY A 64 -1.60 -4.96 -13.14
C GLY A 64 -3.04 -5.07 -12.66
N ILE A 65 -3.49 -6.30 -12.48
CA ILE A 65 -4.74 -6.62 -11.81
C ILE A 65 -4.48 -7.69 -10.76
N GLY A 66 -5.12 -7.53 -9.61
CA GLY A 66 -4.87 -8.43 -8.49
C GLY A 66 -5.95 -8.44 -7.45
N ILE A 67 -5.59 -8.96 -6.30
CA ILE A 67 -6.40 -8.98 -5.09
C ILE A 67 -5.55 -8.50 -3.92
N SER A 68 -6.18 -7.85 -2.96
CA SER A 68 -5.53 -7.44 -1.72
C SER A 68 -6.36 -7.79 -0.49
N ILE A 69 -5.66 -7.93 0.62
CA ILE A 69 -6.22 -8.07 1.96
C ILE A 69 -5.49 -7.07 2.84
N GLU A 70 -6.25 -6.26 3.58
CA GLU A 70 -5.70 -5.35 4.56
C GLU A 70 -6.26 -5.66 5.93
N THR A 71 -5.45 -5.46 6.96
CA THR A 71 -5.83 -5.57 8.37
C THR A 71 -5.24 -4.39 9.12
N ILE A 72 -6.08 -3.63 9.82
CA ILE A 72 -5.66 -2.64 10.81
C ILE A 72 -5.84 -3.27 12.19
N PHE A 73 -4.76 -3.27 12.99
CA PHE A 73 -4.75 -3.84 14.34
C PHE A 73 -5.20 -2.80 15.35
N ASP A 74 -6.49 -2.54 15.35
CA ASP A 74 -7.19 -1.63 16.26
C ASP A 74 -8.24 -2.37 17.12
N GLU A 75 -9.04 -1.62 17.88
CA GLU A 75 -10.09 -2.19 18.74
C GLU A 75 -11.25 -2.78 17.93
N HIS A 76 -11.52 -2.28 16.72
CA HIS A 76 -12.64 -2.65 15.85
C HIS A 76 -12.28 -3.76 14.84
N LYS A 77 -11.01 -4.16 14.77
CA LYS A 77 -10.51 -5.21 13.87
C LYS A 77 -10.89 -4.98 12.42
N HIS A 78 -10.52 -3.84 11.87
CA HIS A 78 -10.73 -3.52 10.48
C HIS A 78 -10.01 -4.50 9.57
N ASN A 79 -10.76 -5.23 8.75
CA ASN A 79 -10.22 -6.14 7.75
C ASN A 79 -10.90 -5.86 6.41
N SER A 80 -10.13 -5.74 5.34
CA SER A 80 -10.69 -5.55 4.01
C SER A 80 -10.21 -6.61 3.02
N VAL A 81 -11.02 -6.87 2.00
CA VAL A 81 -10.67 -7.67 0.83
C VAL A 81 -11.06 -6.88 -0.42
N SER A 82 -10.11 -6.67 -1.33
CA SER A 82 -10.29 -5.79 -2.47
C SER A 82 -9.80 -6.41 -3.78
N ILE A 83 -10.34 -5.91 -4.88
CA ILE A 83 -9.76 -6.11 -6.21
C ILE A 83 -8.79 -4.97 -6.43
N LEU A 84 -7.58 -5.28 -6.86
CA LEU A 84 -6.49 -4.33 -7.01
C LEU A 84 -6.21 -4.07 -8.48
N GLY A 85 -6.12 -2.81 -8.87
CA GLY A 85 -5.60 -2.38 -10.16
C GLY A 85 -4.36 -1.51 -9.95
N THR A 86 -3.26 -1.83 -10.62
CA THR A 86 -1.99 -1.09 -10.50
C THR A 86 -1.58 -0.46 -11.82
N TYR A 87 -0.81 0.61 -11.73
CA TYR A 87 -0.07 1.19 -12.84
C TYR A 87 1.35 1.53 -12.40
N HIS A 88 2.32 0.91 -13.05
CA HIS A 88 3.75 1.08 -12.81
C HIS A 88 4.33 2.12 -13.77
N PHE A 89 4.94 3.16 -13.22
CA PHE A 89 5.63 4.18 -13.99
C PHE A 89 7.10 3.80 -14.20
N GLU A 90 7.68 4.15 -15.34
CA GLU A 90 9.10 3.90 -15.65
C GLU A 90 10.10 4.46 -14.63
N ASN A 91 9.68 5.37 -13.77
CA ASN A 91 10.53 6.00 -12.76
C ASN A 91 10.46 5.33 -11.39
N GLY A 92 9.89 4.12 -11.29
CA GLY A 92 9.80 3.33 -10.07
C GLY A 92 8.65 3.72 -9.13
N PHE A 93 7.75 4.62 -9.54
CA PHE A 93 6.51 4.84 -8.82
C PHE A 93 5.43 3.89 -9.30
N THR A 94 4.60 3.44 -8.37
CA THR A 94 3.38 2.69 -8.65
C THR A 94 2.20 3.34 -7.97
N ILE A 95 1.11 3.48 -8.72
CA ILE A 95 -0.19 3.85 -8.17
C ILE A 95 -1.10 2.64 -8.20
N ALA A 96 -1.94 2.50 -7.17
CA ALA A 96 -2.93 1.45 -7.12
C ALA A 96 -4.30 1.98 -6.69
N TYR A 97 -5.35 1.31 -7.14
CA TYR A 97 -6.72 1.53 -6.74
C TYR A 97 -7.36 0.19 -6.40
N ALA A 98 -7.92 0.10 -5.19
CA ALA A 98 -8.45 -1.14 -4.65
C ALA A 98 -9.87 -0.95 -4.07
N PRO A 99 -10.93 -1.07 -4.88
CA PRO A 99 -12.29 -1.16 -4.39
C PRO A 99 -12.54 -2.52 -3.74
N GLY A 100 -13.22 -2.54 -2.59
CA GLY A 100 -13.40 -3.76 -1.81
C GLY A 100 -14.52 -3.72 -0.79
N MET A 101 -14.47 -4.70 0.10
CA MET A 101 -15.37 -4.83 1.23
C MET A 101 -14.57 -4.79 2.53
N LEU A 102 -14.97 -3.90 3.41
CA LEU A 102 -14.51 -3.79 4.78
C LEU A 102 -15.38 -4.65 5.70
N PHE A 103 -14.77 -5.27 6.67
CA PHE A 103 -15.39 -6.05 7.73
C PHE A 103 -14.91 -5.51 9.07
N GLU A 104 -15.83 -5.01 9.87
CA GLU A 104 -15.58 -4.47 11.20
C GLU A 104 -16.32 -5.26 12.26
N GLU A 105 -15.79 -5.34 13.47
CA GLU A 105 -16.42 -6.02 14.60
C GLU A 105 -16.90 -4.98 15.62
N HIS A 106 -18.22 -4.79 15.71
CA HIS A 106 -18.86 -3.95 16.71
C HIS A 106 -19.77 -4.80 17.61
N ASP A 107 -19.55 -4.74 18.93
CA ASP A 107 -20.37 -5.44 19.95
C ASP A 107 -20.56 -6.95 19.69
N GLY A 108 -19.62 -7.59 18.98
CA GLY A 108 -19.67 -9.02 18.62
C GLY A 108 -20.49 -9.31 17.36
N GLU A 109 -20.93 -8.31 16.65
CA GLU A 109 -21.52 -8.41 15.31
C GLU A 109 -20.51 -7.93 14.24
N THR A 110 -20.50 -8.59 13.07
CA THR A 110 -19.65 -8.18 11.96
C THR A 110 -20.46 -7.31 11.01
N GLU A 111 -20.07 -6.07 10.89
CA GLU A 111 -20.58 -5.13 9.90
C GLU A 111 -19.79 -5.24 8.60
N ARG A 112 -20.42 -4.87 7.47
CA ARG A 112 -19.81 -4.92 6.14
C ARG A 112 -20.09 -3.63 5.42
N GLU A 113 -19.03 -2.98 4.95
CA GLU A 113 -19.10 -1.71 4.24
C GLU A 113 -18.31 -1.77 2.93
N PHE A 114 -18.64 -0.91 2.00
CA PHE A 114 -17.86 -0.72 0.79
C PHE A 114 -16.65 0.16 1.13
N THR A 115 -15.47 -0.26 0.72
CA THR A 115 -14.24 0.52 0.91
C THR A 115 -13.50 0.73 -0.40
N GLN A 116 -12.70 1.77 -0.47
CA GLN A 116 -11.86 2.10 -1.60
C GLN A 116 -10.50 2.56 -1.09
N HIS A 117 -9.43 1.99 -1.62
CA HIS A 117 -8.07 2.39 -1.29
C HIS A 117 -7.37 2.98 -2.50
N PHE A 118 -6.60 4.04 -2.27
CA PHE A 118 -5.67 4.63 -3.21
C PHE A 118 -4.28 4.55 -2.63
N GLU A 119 -3.40 3.84 -3.33
CA GLU A 119 -2.05 3.58 -2.88
C GLU A 119 -1.05 4.28 -3.81
N LEU A 120 0.01 4.78 -3.24
CA LEU A 120 1.20 5.28 -3.94
C LEU A 120 2.41 4.70 -3.24
N TYR A 121 3.24 4.00 -3.99
CA TYR A 121 4.50 3.51 -3.46
C TYR A 121 5.64 3.70 -4.47
N TYR A 122 6.87 3.66 -3.94
CA TYR A 122 8.08 3.74 -4.73
C TYR A 122 8.87 2.45 -4.56
N GLU A 123 9.35 1.89 -5.66
CA GLU A 123 10.05 0.61 -5.71
C GLU A 123 11.53 0.82 -5.94
N PHE A 124 12.33 0.48 -4.90
CA PHE A 124 13.77 0.30 -5.04
C PHE A 124 14.03 -1.15 -5.40
N GLU A 125 14.39 -1.42 -6.63
CA GLU A 125 14.63 -2.77 -7.10
C GLU A 125 15.94 -3.36 -6.60
N LEU A 126 15.88 -4.62 -6.18
CA LEU A 126 16.99 -5.40 -5.63
C LEU A 126 16.94 -6.83 -6.19
N GLU A 127 17.43 -7.03 -7.42
CA GLU A 127 17.49 -8.30 -8.14
C GLU A 127 16.14 -9.04 -8.33
N HIS A 128 15.53 -9.56 -7.28
CA HIS A 128 14.30 -10.37 -7.29
C HIS A 128 13.22 -9.84 -6.34
N PHE A 129 13.47 -8.76 -5.68
CA PHE A 129 12.52 -8.12 -4.79
C PHE A 129 12.69 -6.61 -4.84
N HIS A 130 11.67 -5.91 -4.49
CA HIS A 130 11.70 -4.46 -4.34
C HIS A 130 11.21 -4.05 -2.96
N VAL A 131 11.62 -2.88 -2.53
CA VAL A 131 11.23 -2.30 -1.25
C VAL A 131 11.11 -0.79 -1.39
N GLY A 132 10.15 -0.19 -0.73
CA GLY A 132 10.06 1.27 -0.72
C GLY A 132 8.96 1.82 0.16
N PRO A 133 8.90 3.14 0.29
CA PRO A 133 7.86 3.82 1.05
C PRO A 133 6.51 3.68 0.35
N GLN A 134 5.46 3.50 1.15
CA GLN A 134 4.07 3.45 0.71
C GLN A 134 3.22 4.44 1.50
N ILE A 135 2.29 5.06 0.78
CA ILE A 135 1.18 5.82 1.34
C ILE A 135 -0.09 5.15 0.83
N ASP A 136 -1.01 4.84 1.72
CA ASP A 136 -2.34 4.37 1.41
C ASP A 136 -3.38 5.34 2.01
N ILE A 137 -4.46 5.56 1.30
CA ILE A 137 -5.62 6.33 1.72
C ILE A 137 -6.86 5.48 1.50
N GLY A 138 -7.46 5.03 2.60
CA GLY A 138 -8.70 4.27 2.60
C GLY A 138 -9.91 5.17 2.84
N PHE A 139 -10.98 4.89 2.12
CA PHE A 139 -12.28 5.56 2.23
C PHE A 139 -13.37 4.50 2.37
N ASP A 140 -14.15 4.59 3.40
CA ASP A 140 -15.41 3.89 3.58
C ASP A 140 -16.59 4.87 3.72
N ASP A 141 -17.77 4.38 4.07
CA ASP A 141 -18.95 5.23 4.17
C ASP A 141 -18.89 6.19 5.37
N ASN A 142 -18.10 5.91 6.39
CA ASN A 142 -18.06 6.62 7.65
C ASN A 142 -16.77 7.42 7.86
N GLU A 143 -15.63 6.88 7.38
CA GLU A 143 -14.31 7.38 7.76
C GLU A 143 -13.33 7.45 6.59
N THR A 144 -12.22 8.12 6.83
CA THR A 144 -11.04 8.12 5.96
C THR A 144 -9.83 7.83 6.81
N HIS A 145 -9.10 6.81 6.47
CA HIS A 145 -7.87 6.46 7.17
C HIS A 145 -6.65 6.58 6.24
N TYR A 146 -5.48 6.71 6.84
CA TYR A 146 -4.22 6.85 6.13
C TYR A 146 -3.22 5.87 6.71
N MET A 147 -2.51 5.14 5.85
CA MET A 147 -1.37 4.35 6.27
C MET A 147 -0.08 4.92 5.65
N LEU A 148 0.94 5.07 6.48
CA LEU A 148 2.30 5.37 6.05
C LEU A 148 3.18 4.18 6.40
N GLY A 149 3.78 3.56 5.40
CA GLY A 149 4.48 2.30 5.60
C GLY A 149 5.63 2.05 4.65
N LEU A 150 6.08 0.81 4.69
CA LEU A 150 7.05 0.23 3.78
C LEU A 150 6.38 -0.92 3.02
N HIS A 151 6.53 -0.88 1.72
CA HIS A 151 6.17 -1.95 0.80
C HIS A 151 7.37 -2.85 0.52
N PHE A 152 7.14 -4.14 0.43
CA PHE A 152 8.08 -5.17 0.00
C PHE A 152 7.38 -6.05 -1.03
N GLY A 153 7.95 -6.19 -2.21
CA GLY A 153 7.42 -7.04 -3.25
C GLY A 153 8.45 -8.05 -3.74
N VAL A 154 7.96 -9.17 -4.22
CA VAL A 154 8.73 -10.24 -4.86
C VAL A 154 8.11 -10.54 -6.21
N ASP A 155 8.92 -10.45 -7.26
CA ASP A 155 8.53 -10.71 -8.64
C ASP A 155 8.89 -12.12 -9.08
N PHE A 156 8.00 -12.75 -9.90
CA PHE A 156 8.22 -14.11 -10.41
C PHE A 156 7.40 -14.43 -11.67
#